data_894ea0010969320ac0f41aee05731f2e
#
_entry.id   894ea0010969320ac0f41aee05731f2e
#
_cell.length_a   1.000
_cell.length_b   1.000
_cell.length_c   1.000
_cell.angle_alpha   90.00
_cell.angle_beta   90.00
_cell.angle_gamma   90.00
#
_symmetry.space_group_name_H-M   'P 1'
#
loop_
_entity.id
_entity.type
_entity.pdbx_description
1 polymer ?
#
loop_
_entity_poly.entity_id
_entity_poly.type
_entity_poly.pdbx_seq_one_letter_code
_entity_poly.pdbx_strand_id
1 'polypeptide(L)'
;MSPPAHSPRGPRTSAARPRVAFLGPSGTFTEQALLSQPDLAAAECVPIRSISETIFEVDSGRAELGVVPIENAIEGSVNETLDTLAFEASEHLFIHREIVVPVDLNLCVKPGTKLSDVTTVVSIPHASAQCRDWLATKLPGVEVQASNSTAEAARHVSKARTAGRAAIAPSLAAKLYGLEVVAAGIHDHPDNSTRFWMIGHGIPARTGHDKSTVVVFQTHQDRPGGLLTILQEFNARGINLTKIESRPTKRELGSYCFIIDFEGHLSDELVADVLRSLAAKHEVRLLGSYAAAGREAGARRQAVGKAWREASRWVDGLRARVQLP
;
A
#
# COMPACT_ATOMS: atom_id res chain seq x y z
N MET A 1 -34.62 -8.17 51.32
CA MET A 1 -34.58 -7.49 50.01
C MET A 1 -33.53 -8.26 49.15
N SER A 2 -34.03 -9.08 48.20
CA SER A 2 -33.19 -9.84 47.31
C SER A 2 -32.76 -8.98 46.09
N PRO A 3 -31.53 -9.11 45.56
CA PRO A 3 -31.08 -8.35 44.40
C PRO A 3 -31.76 -8.86 43.09
N PRO A 4 -31.95 -7.97 42.12
CA PRO A 4 -32.63 -8.31 40.88
C PRO A 4 -31.78 -9.24 39.97
N ALA A 5 -32.45 -10.20 39.36
CA ALA A 5 -31.88 -11.15 38.45
C ALA A 5 -31.36 -10.49 37.16
N HIS A 6 -30.13 -10.85 36.76
CA HIS A 6 -29.57 -10.51 35.46
C HIS A 6 -30.33 -11.23 34.34
N SER A 7 -30.98 -10.46 33.48
CA SER A 7 -31.51 -10.97 32.20
C SER A 7 -30.39 -11.41 31.27
N PRO A 8 -30.51 -12.53 30.54
CA PRO A 8 -29.53 -12.95 29.55
C PRO A 8 -29.57 -11.99 28.35
N ARG A 9 -28.40 -11.50 27.96
CA ARG A 9 -28.22 -10.72 26.72
C ARG A 9 -28.65 -11.59 25.56
N GLY A 10 -29.57 -11.08 24.75
CA GLY A 10 -30.02 -11.70 23.51
C GLY A 10 -28.89 -11.96 22.50
N PRO A 11 -29.15 -12.77 21.46
CA PRO A 11 -28.13 -13.17 20.50
C PRO A 11 -27.50 -11.97 19.83
N ARG A 12 -26.16 -11.94 19.75
CA ARG A 12 -25.39 -10.95 19.01
C ARG A 12 -25.92 -10.88 17.57
N THR A 13 -26.43 -9.74 17.17
CA THR A 13 -26.71 -9.42 15.77
C THR A 13 -25.50 -9.79 14.92
N SER A 14 -25.74 -10.42 13.77
CA SER A 14 -24.77 -10.75 12.72
C SER A 14 -23.81 -9.56 12.58
N ALA A 15 -22.51 -9.79 12.80
CA ALA A 15 -21.49 -8.76 12.61
C ALA A 15 -21.63 -8.21 11.18
N ALA A 16 -21.87 -6.92 11.04
CA ALA A 16 -21.93 -6.28 9.74
C ALA A 16 -20.63 -6.59 8.98
N ARG A 17 -20.74 -6.87 7.68
CA ARG A 17 -19.55 -7.13 6.85
C ARG A 17 -18.70 -5.88 6.84
N PRO A 18 -17.37 -5.98 7.02
CA PRO A 18 -16.49 -4.82 6.98
C PRO A 18 -16.58 -4.15 5.61
N ARG A 19 -16.70 -2.84 5.59
CA ARG A 19 -16.72 -2.04 4.37
C ARG A 19 -15.29 -1.64 4.05
N VAL A 20 -14.80 -2.01 2.85
CA VAL A 20 -13.44 -1.76 2.40
C VAL A 20 -13.46 -0.88 1.15
N ALA A 21 -12.95 0.33 1.27
CA ALA A 21 -12.77 1.26 0.17
C ALA A 21 -11.53 0.88 -0.66
N PHE A 22 -11.58 1.03 -1.97
CA PHE A 22 -10.42 0.83 -2.83
C PHE A 22 -10.42 1.77 -4.02
N LEU A 23 -9.24 2.10 -4.55
CA LEU A 23 -9.14 2.89 -5.78
C LEU A 23 -9.75 2.12 -6.94
N GLY A 24 -10.92 2.60 -7.39
CA GLY A 24 -11.67 2.05 -8.51
C GLY A 24 -11.14 2.48 -9.89
N PRO A 25 -11.89 2.13 -10.93
CA PRO A 25 -13.13 1.35 -10.93
C PRO A 25 -12.92 -0.14 -10.60
N SER A 26 -14.02 -0.92 -10.53
CA SER A 26 -13.91 -2.38 -10.40
C SER A 26 -13.19 -3.00 -11.60
N GLY A 27 -12.39 -4.04 -11.34
CA GLY A 27 -11.51 -4.70 -12.31
C GLY A 27 -10.07 -4.18 -12.31
N THR A 28 -9.70 -3.25 -11.40
CA THR A 28 -8.33 -2.71 -11.28
C THR A 28 -7.38 -3.67 -10.53
N PHE A 29 -6.07 -3.42 -10.63
CA PHE A 29 -5.07 -4.09 -9.79
C PHE A 29 -5.26 -3.82 -8.30
N THR A 30 -5.85 -2.67 -7.93
CA THR A 30 -6.21 -2.38 -6.54
C THR A 30 -7.30 -3.33 -6.02
N GLU A 31 -8.34 -3.58 -6.82
CA GLU A 31 -9.34 -4.59 -6.46
C GLU A 31 -8.73 -6.00 -6.43
N GLN A 32 -7.83 -6.33 -7.36
CA GLN A 32 -7.10 -7.60 -7.33
C GLN A 32 -6.28 -7.75 -6.04
N ALA A 33 -5.62 -6.69 -5.59
CA ALA A 33 -4.90 -6.68 -4.31
C ALA A 33 -5.85 -6.93 -3.13
N LEU A 34 -7.00 -6.28 -3.11
CA LEU A 34 -8.03 -6.49 -2.08
C LEU A 34 -8.55 -7.94 -2.10
N LEU A 35 -8.93 -8.46 -3.25
CA LEU A 35 -9.47 -9.81 -3.41
C LEU A 35 -8.42 -10.92 -3.14
N SER A 36 -7.14 -10.60 -3.17
CA SER A 36 -6.07 -11.52 -2.77
C SER A 36 -6.00 -11.77 -1.26
N GLN A 37 -6.79 -11.02 -0.46
CA GLN A 37 -6.79 -11.12 1.00
C GLN A 37 -7.94 -12.04 1.47
N PRO A 38 -7.64 -13.30 1.93
CA PRO A 38 -8.69 -14.26 2.26
C PRO A 38 -9.58 -13.84 3.43
N ASP A 39 -9.04 -13.08 4.38
CA ASP A 39 -9.76 -12.55 5.54
C ASP A 39 -10.81 -11.48 5.17
N LEU A 40 -10.71 -10.91 3.98
CA LEU A 40 -11.66 -9.91 3.45
C LEU A 40 -12.62 -10.47 2.39
N ALA A 41 -12.66 -11.79 2.19
CA ALA A 41 -13.49 -12.43 1.17
C ALA A 41 -15.02 -12.13 1.32
N ALA A 42 -15.47 -11.82 2.54
CA ALA A 42 -16.85 -11.47 2.83
C ALA A 42 -17.09 -9.95 2.96
N ALA A 43 -16.07 -9.12 2.74
CA ALA A 43 -16.16 -7.67 2.86
C ALA A 43 -17.06 -7.04 1.78
N GLU A 44 -17.67 -5.90 2.11
CA GLU A 44 -18.30 -5.02 1.13
C GLU A 44 -17.21 -4.16 0.46
N CYS A 45 -16.84 -4.49 -0.77
CA CYS A 45 -15.81 -3.79 -1.54
C CYS A 45 -16.42 -2.58 -2.26
N VAL A 46 -15.95 -1.37 -1.95
CA VAL A 46 -16.51 -0.11 -2.47
C VAL A 46 -15.46 0.61 -3.33
N PRO A 47 -15.68 0.70 -4.67
CA PRO A 47 -14.77 1.43 -5.55
C PRO A 47 -14.92 2.94 -5.38
N ILE A 48 -13.82 3.63 -5.14
CA ILE A 48 -13.73 5.08 -4.97
C ILE A 48 -12.97 5.70 -6.15
N ARG A 49 -13.22 6.98 -6.44
CA ARG A 49 -12.76 7.62 -7.67
C ARG A 49 -11.28 8.04 -7.66
N SER A 50 -10.76 8.40 -6.48
CA SER A 50 -9.37 8.84 -6.33
C SER A 50 -8.71 8.22 -5.10
N ILE A 51 -7.39 8.29 -5.05
CA ILE A 51 -6.60 7.84 -3.91
C ILE A 51 -6.95 8.65 -2.66
N SER A 52 -6.95 9.97 -2.78
CA SER A 52 -7.26 10.86 -1.65
C SER A 52 -8.66 10.61 -1.10
N GLU A 53 -9.69 10.47 -1.97
CA GLU A 53 -11.03 10.11 -1.52
C GLU A 53 -11.07 8.73 -0.84
N THR A 54 -10.30 7.73 -1.33
CA THR A 54 -10.21 6.41 -0.69
C THR A 54 -9.66 6.52 0.72
N ILE A 55 -8.61 7.32 0.91
CA ILE A 55 -7.99 7.58 2.22
C ILE A 55 -9.00 8.29 3.15
N PHE A 56 -9.70 9.31 2.66
CA PHE A 56 -10.68 10.06 3.46
C PHE A 56 -11.96 9.27 3.77
N GLU A 57 -12.35 8.28 2.95
CA GLU A 57 -13.44 7.34 3.31
C GLU A 57 -13.11 6.57 4.59
N VAL A 58 -11.84 6.14 4.73
CA VAL A 58 -11.39 5.43 5.94
C VAL A 58 -11.19 6.40 7.10
N ASP A 59 -10.52 7.50 6.85
CA ASP A 59 -10.19 8.50 7.88
C ASP A 59 -11.43 9.07 8.58
N SER A 60 -12.51 9.25 7.82
CA SER A 60 -13.82 9.68 8.34
C SER A 60 -14.68 8.56 8.94
N GLY A 61 -14.21 7.31 8.92
CA GLY A 61 -14.94 6.15 9.45
C GLY A 61 -16.12 5.68 8.57
N ARG A 62 -16.23 6.16 7.31
CA ARG A 62 -17.23 5.67 6.35
C ARG A 62 -16.87 4.30 5.76
N ALA A 63 -15.59 3.93 5.82
CA ALA A 63 -15.10 2.58 5.59
C ALA A 63 -14.18 2.17 6.75
N GLU A 64 -14.17 0.88 7.10
CA GLU A 64 -13.29 0.35 8.13
C GLU A 64 -11.85 0.24 7.66
N LEU A 65 -11.68 -0.10 6.38
CA LEU A 65 -10.38 -0.29 5.74
C LEU A 65 -10.37 0.36 4.35
N GLY A 66 -9.16 0.64 3.86
CA GLY A 66 -8.93 1.10 2.50
C GLY A 66 -7.73 0.42 1.85
N VAL A 67 -7.75 0.27 0.53
CA VAL A 67 -6.60 -0.24 -0.23
C VAL A 67 -6.18 0.80 -1.27
N VAL A 68 -4.92 1.22 -1.20
CA VAL A 68 -4.34 2.25 -2.08
C VAL A 68 -2.98 1.80 -2.63
N PRO A 69 -2.65 2.11 -3.89
CA PRO A 69 -1.33 1.82 -4.46
C PRO A 69 -0.28 2.76 -3.83
N ILE A 70 0.93 2.23 -3.59
CA ILE A 70 2.04 3.01 -3.04
C ILE A 70 3.24 3.08 -3.97
N GLU A 71 3.48 2.02 -4.74
CA GLU A 71 4.66 1.91 -5.58
C GLU A 71 4.44 0.87 -6.68
N ASN A 72 4.90 1.18 -7.90
CA ASN A 72 5.03 0.21 -8.97
C ASN A 72 6.52 0.02 -9.29
N ALA A 73 6.94 -1.22 -9.55
CA ALA A 73 8.34 -1.54 -9.78
C ALA A 73 8.99 -0.80 -10.97
N ILE A 74 8.19 -0.37 -11.95
CA ILE A 74 8.64 0.36 -13.14
C ILE A 74 8.41 1.86 -13.00
N GLU A 75 7.20 2.27 -12.59
CA GLU A 75 6.78 3.68 -12.55
C GLU A 75 7.27 4.40 -11.28
N GLY A 76 7.66 3.65 -10.25
CA GLY A 76 8.10 4.20 -8.96
C GLY A 76 6.95 4.55 -8.02
N SER A 77 7.16 5.53 -7.15
CA SER A 77 6.27 5.87 -6.05
C SER A 77 4.99 6.55 -6.50
N VAL A 78 3.86 6.20 -5.86
CA VAL A 78 2.57 6.87 -6.01
C VAL A 78 2.50 8.07 -5.06
N ASN A 79 2.92 9.21 -5.57
CA ASN A 79 3.08 10.43 -4.78
C ASN A 79 1.80 10.89 -4.07
N GLU A 80 0.63 10.72 -4.70
CA GLU A 80 -0.65 11.11 -4.11
C GLU A 80 -0.92 10.34 -2.81
N THR A 81 -0.64 9.03 -2.77
CA THR A 81 -0.80 8.23 -1.55
C THR A 81 0.12 8.72 -0.43
N LEU A 82 1.40 8.94 -0.77
CA LEU A 82 2.39 9.40 0.21
C LEU A 82 2.02 10.78 0.78
N ASP A 83 1.69 11.71 -0.10
CA ASP A 83 1.36 13.09 0.28
C ASP A 83 0.08 13.15 1.13
N THR A 84 -0.98 12.45 0.73
CA THR A 84 -2.24 12.45 1.47
C THR A 84 -2.06 11.84 2.86
N LEU A 85 -1.35 10.70 2.98
CA LEU A 85 -1.09 10.09 4.28
C LEU A 85 -0.13 10.92 5.14
N ALA A 86 0.88 11.56 4.54
CA ALA A 86 1.88 12.32 5.29
C ALA A 86 1.38 13.68 5.76
N PHE A 87 0.50 14.35 5.00
CA PHE A 87 0.19 15.77 5.24
C PHE A 87 -1.29 16.07 5.50
N GLU A 88 -2.22 15.22 5.03
CA GLU A 88 -3.65 15.56 4.99
C GLU A 88 -4.51 14.66 5.86
N ALA A 89 -4.20 13.35 5.97
CA ALA A 89 -4.96 12.40 6.78
C ALA A 89 -4.73 12.63 8.29
N SER A 90 -5.64 12.15 9.13
CA SER A 90 -5.51 12.25 10.59
C SER A 90 -4.36 11.40 11.13
N GLU A 91 -3.90 11.72 12.35
CA GLU A 91 -2.86 10.94 13.04
C GLU A 91 -3.34 9.57 13.54
N HIS A 92 -4.63 9.29 13.42
CA HIS A 92 -5.24 8.03 13.84
C HIS A 92 -5.36 7.00 12.71
N LEU A 93 -5.04 7.41 11.48
CA LEU A 93 -5.02 6.55 10.30
C LEU A 93 -3.64 5.93 10.11
N PHE A 94 -3.59 4.59 10.05
CA PHE A 94 -2.34 3.84 9.96
C PHE A 94 -2.37 2.81 8.82
N ILE A 95 -1.18 2.44 8.36
CA ILE A 95 -0.99 1.30 7.48
C ILE A 95 -1.15 0.03 8.30
N HIS A 96 -2.00 -0.88 7.83
CA HIS A 96 -2.29 -2.16 8.48
C HIS A 96 -1.56 -3.33 7.85
N ARG A 97 -1.31 -3.28 6.54
CA ARG A 97 -0.73 -4.39 5.79
C ARG A 97 -0.13 -3.90 4.47
N GLU A 98 0.96 -4.53 4.08
CA GLU A 98 1.53 -4.44 2.74
C GLU A 98 1.00 -5.58 1.87
N ILE A 99 0.59 -5.25 0.65
CA ILE A 99 0.13 -6.23 -0.35
C ILE A 99 0.94 -6.00 -1.62
N VAL A 100 1.49 -7.06 -2.20
CA VAL A 100 2.22 -6.98 -3.47
C VAL A 100 1.51 -7.87 -4.48
N VAL A 101 1.21 -7.30 -5.66
CA VAL A 101 0.50 -7.99 -6.74
C VAL A 101 1.33 -7.89 -8.01
N PRO A 102 1.59 -8.99 -8.71
CA PRO A 102 2.21 -8.96 -10.03
C PRO A 102 1.29 -8.24 -11.02
N VAL A 103 1.88 -7.49 -11.95
CA VAL A 103 1.16 -6.76 -12.98
C VAL A 103 1.13 -7.58 -14.25
N ASP A 104 0.09 -8.41 -14.38
CA ASP A 104 -0.17 -9.19 -15.59
C ASP A 104 -1.09 -8.43 -16.55
N LEU A 105 -0.54 -7.96 -17.65
CA LEU A 105 -1.27 -7.27 -18.70
C LEU A 105 -1.63 -8.25 -19.83
N ASN A 106 -2.91 -8.28 -20.19
CA ASN A 106 -3.46 -9.17 -21.20
C ASN A 106 -4.18 -8.38 -22.28
N LEU A 107 -4.20 -8.90 -23.50
CA LEU A 107 -5.04 -8.36 -24.57
C LEU A 107 -6.42 -9.00 -24.49
N CYS A 108 -7.43 -8.17 -24.20
CA CYS A 108 -8.80 -8.57 -23.94
C CYS A 108 -9.72 -8.07 -25.04
N VAL A 109 -10.53 -8.94 -25.62
CA VAL A 109 -11.43 -8.65 -26.74
C VAL A 109 -12.85 -9.13 -26.42
N LYS A 110 -13.82 -8.72 -27.22
CA LYS A 110 -15.15 -9.33 -27.16
C LYS A 110 -15.07 -10.79 -27.60
N PRO A 111 -15.93 -11.66 -27.04
CA PRO A 111 -15.99 -13.06 -27.42
C PRO A 111 -16.09 -13.25 -28.93
N GLY A 112 -15.28 -14.17 -29.45
CA GLY A 112 -15.24 -14.50 -30.87
C GLY A 112 -14.40 -13.56 -31.75
N THR A 113 -13.78 -12.50 -31.20
CA THR A 113 -12.85 -11.62 -31.96
C THR A 113 -11.48 -12.29 -32.01
N LYS A 114 -10.91 -12.42 -33.20
CA LYS A 114 -9.56 -12.96 -33.40
C LYS A 114 -8.49 -11.87 -33.26
N LEU A 115 -7.26 -12.27 -32.95
CA LEU A 115 -6.13 -11.34 -32.86
C LEU A 115 -5.93 -10.56 -34.18
N SER A 116 -6.10 -11.23 -35.30
CA SER A 116 -5.99 -10.62 -36.65
C SER A 116 -7.03 -9.52 -36.93
N ASP A 117 -8.13 -9.50 -36.18
CA ASP A 117 -9.23 -8.56 -36.41
C ASP A 117 -9.02 -7.27 -35.60
N VAL A 118 -8.00 -7.24 -34.73
CA VAL A 118 -7.74 -6.09 -33.83
C VAL A 118 -7.12 -4.95 -34.60
N THR A 119 -7.80 -3.81 -34.64
CA THR A 119 -7.37 -2.58 -35.29
C THR A 119 -7.09 -1.44 -34.30
N THR A 120 -7.68 -1.52 -33.12
CA THR A 120 -7.55 -0.49 -32.07
C THR A 120 -7.34 -1.15 -30.71
N VAL A 121 -6.31 -0.70 -29.97
CA VAL A 121 -6.01 -1.10 -28.60
C VAL A 121 -6.27 0.08 -27.66
N VAL A 122 -7.00 -0.17 -26.57
CA VAL A 122 -7.36 0.85 -25.58
C VAL A 122 -6.71 0.50 -24.24
N SER A 123 -5.99 1.41 -23.62
CA SER A 123 -5.51 1.27 -22.23
C SER A 123 -5.03 2.61 -21.65
N ILE A 124 -4.61 2.58 -20.39
CA ILE A 124 -3.89 3.70 -19.79
C ILE A 124 -2.49 3.82 -20.43
N PRO A 125 -1.95 5.03 -20.65
CA PRO A 125 -0.71 5.23 -21.43
C PRO A 125 0.48 4.39 -20.95
N HIS A 126 0.71 4.30 -19.65
CA HIS A 126 1.84 3.52 -19.13
C HIS A 126 1.66 2.01 -19.32
N ALA A 127 0.45 1.46 -19.25
CA ALA A 127 0.22 0.04 -19.55
C ALA A 127 0.43 -0.27 -21.03
N SER A 128 0.02 0.65 -21.93
CA SER A 128 0.32 0.53 -23.36
C SER A 128 1.82 0.61 -23.63
N ALA A 129 2.55 1.49 -22.93
CA ALA A 129 4.00 1.60 -23.05
C ALA A 129 4.74 0.34 -22.59
N GLN A 130 4.24 -0.35 -21.57
CA GLN A 130 4.79 -1.62 -21.07
C GLN A 130 4.49 -2.82 -21.96
N CYS A 131 3.69 -2.67 -23.00
CA CYS A 131 3.36 -3.70 -23.99
C CYS A 131 3.83 -3.33 -25.41
N ARG A 132 4.69 -2.32 -25.54
CA ARG A 132 5.05 -1.72 -26.84
C ARG A 132 5.72 -2.71 -27.78
N ASP A 133 6.68 -3.49 -27.31
CA ASP A 133 7.44 -4.41 -28.14
C ASP A 133 6.57 -5.58 -28.61
N TRP A 134 5.69 -6.06 -27.73
CA TRP A 134 4.70 -7.06 -28.09
C TRP A 134 3.72 -6.53 -29.15
N LEU A 135 3.17 -5.32 -28.95
CA LEU A 135 2.24 -4.69 -29.90
C LEU A 135 2.90 -4.47 -31.27
N ALA A 136 4.11 -3.95 -31.29
CA ALA A 136 4.85 -3.73 -32.54
C ALA A 136 5.09 -5.03 -33.33
N THR A 137 5.30 -6.15 -32.60
CA THR A 137 5.57 -7.45 -33.22
C THR A 137 4.30 -8.19 -33.68
N LYS A 138 3.24 -8.17 -32.86
CA LYS A 138 2.03 -8.98 -33.06
C LYS A 138 0.88 -8.22 -33.72
N LEU A 139 0.85 -6.91 -33.60
CA LEU A 139 -0.18 -6.01 -34.11
C LEU A 139 0.47 -4.76 -34.75
N PRO A 140 1.32 -4.93 -35.79
CA PRO A 140 2.01 -3.81 -36.41
C PRO A 140 1.02 -2.80 -37.00
N GLY A 141 1.19 -1.52 -36.63
CA GLY A 141 0.32 -0.44 -37.10
C GLY A 141 -1.03 -0.33 -36.40
N VAL A 142 -1.26 -1.06 -35.30
CA VAL A 142 -2.48 -0.94 -34.49
C VAL A 142 -2.61 0.47 -33.89
N GLU A 143 -3.81 1.04 -33.95
CA GLU A 143 -4.10 2.32 -33.27
C GLU A 143 -4.15 2.13 -31.75
N VAL A 144 -3.45 2.98 -30.98
CA VAL A 144 -3.48 2.95 -29.52
C VAL A 144 -4.25 4.16 -29.00
N GLN A 145 -5.34 3.92 -28.27
CA GLN A 145 -6.18 4.96 -27.66
C GLN A 145 -6.01 4.98 -26.14
N ALA A 146 -5.92 6.17 -25.56
CA ALA A 146 -5.78 6.35 -24.13
C ALA A 146 -7.12 6.17 -23.39
N SER A 147 -7.04 5.61 -22.18
CA SER A 147 -8.12 5.51 -21.19
C SER A 147 -7.59 5.93 -19.83
N ASN A 148 -8.46 6.19 -18.85
CA ASN A 148 -8.05 6.62 -17.50
C ASN A 148 -7.58 5.43 -16.64
N SER A 149 -7.96 4.18 -16.97
CA SER A 149 -7.49 2.98 -16.30
C SER A 149 -7.59 1.76 -17.22
N THR A 150 -6.85 0.69 -16.89
CA THR A 150 -6.94 -0.60 -17.58
C THR A 150 -8.33 -1.23 -17.47
N ALA A 151 -9.00 -1.09 -16.32
CA ALA A 151 -10.35 -1.58 -16.10
C ALA A 151 -11.39 -0.76 -16.88
N GLU A 152 -11.22 0.56 -16.98
CA GLU A 152 -12.07 1.41 -17.82
C GLU A 152 -11.91 1.07 -19.30
N ALA A 153 -10.70 0.79 -19.77
CA ALA A 153 -10.44 0.31 -21.12
C ALA A 153 -11.23 -0.98 -21.42
N ALA A 154 -11.18 -1.96 -20.52
CA ALA A 154 -11.97 -3.19 -20.63
C ALA A 154 -13.47 -2.91 -20.69
N ARG A 155 -13.97 -2.03 -19.82
CA ARG A 155 -15.38 -1.59 -19.83
C ARG A 155 -15.77 -0.90 -21.16
N HIS A 156 -14.91 -0.07 -21.73
CA HIS A 156 -15.14 0.60 -23.01
C HIS A 156 -15.22 -0.43 -24.14
N VAL A 157 -14.28 -1.38 -24.18
CA VAL A 157 -14.27 -2.44 -25.21
C VAL A 157 -15.52 -3.31 -25.10
N SER A 158 -15.94 -3.70 -23.88
CA SER A 158 -17.16 -4.51 -23.70
C SER A 158 -18.41 -3.83 -24.24
N LYS A 159 -18.51 -2.51 -24.17
CA LYS A 159 -19.67 -1.71 -24.64
C LYS A 159 -19.54 -1.21 -26.08
N ALA A 160 -18.37 -1.35 -26.70
CA ALA A 160 -18.13 -0.85 -28.05
C ALA A 160 -19.06 -1.51 -29.07
N ARG A 161 -19.61 -0.73 -30.00
CA ARG A 161 -20.46 -1.27 -31.10
C ARG A 161 -19.62 -1.71 -32.30
N THR A 162 -18.42 -1.17 -32.46
CA THR A 162 -17.48 -1.49 -33.53
C THR A 162 -16.66 -2.73 -33.18
N ALA A 163 -16.47 -3.61 -34.16
CA ALA A 163 -15.54 -4.73 -34.06
C ALA A 163 -14.07 -4.24 -34.08
N GLY A 164 -13.13 -5.14 -33.79
CA GLY A 164 -11.70 -4.86 -33.88
C GLY A 164 -11.11 -4.02 -32.72
N ARG A 165 -11.83 -3.86 -31.63
CA ARG A 165 -11.30 -3.19 -30.42
C ARG A 165 -10.83 -4.19 -29.38
N ALA A 166 -9.65 -3.94 -28.81
CA ALA A 166 -9.08 -4.70 -27.70
C ALA A 166 -8.71 -3.77 -26.54
N ALA A 167 -8.71 -4.30 -25.32
CA ALA A 167 -8.21 -3.60 -24.14
C ALA A 167 -6.94 -4.28 -23.63
N ILE A 168 -5.93 -3.51 -23.20
CA ILE A 168 -4.88 -4.03 -22.33
C ILE A 168 -5.37 -3.88 -20.90
N ALA A 169 -5.58 -5.04 -20.22
CA ALA A 169 -6.20 -5.06 -18.88
C ALA A 169 -5.81 -6.34 -18.11
N PRO A 170 -5.98 -6.34 -16.77
CA PRO A 170 -5.84 -7.55 -15.97
C PRO A 170 -6.95 -8.55 -16.25
N SER A 171 -6.69 -9.84 -15.99
CA SER A 171 -7.68 -10.92 -16.17
C SER A 171 -8.96 -10.71 -15.36
N LEU A 172 -8.85 -10.04 -14.21
CA LEU A 172 -10.01 -9.66 -13.40
C LEU A 172 -10.98 -8.76 -14.17
N ALA A 173 -10.47 -7.74 -14.87
CA ALA A 173 -11.28 -6.87 -15.69
C ALA A 173 -11.92 -7.61 -16.88
N ALA A 174 -11.16 -8.49 -17.54
CA ALA A 174 -11.70 -9.32 -18.61
C ALA A 174 -12.90 -10.14 -18.14
N LYS A 175 -12.75 -10.84 -17.01
CA LYS A 175 -13.82 -11.63 -16.38
C LYS A 175 -15.03 -10.77 -16.00
N LEU A 176 -14.80 -9.62 -15.35
CA LEU A 176 -15.87 -8.73 -14.88
C LEU A 176 -16.71 -8.16 -16.02
N TYR A 177 -16.06 -7.80 -17.13
CA TYR A 177 -16.73 -7.16 -18.27
C TYR A 177 -17.09 -8.13 -19.43
N GLY A 178 -16.95 -9.44 -19.21
CA GLY A 178 -17.34 -10.46 -20.20
C GLY A 178 -16.48 -10.43 -21.47
N LEU A 179 -15.18 -10.14 -21.32
CA LEU A 179 -14.19 -10.17 -22.41
C LEU A 179 -13.40 -11.49 -22.38
N GLU A 180 -12.89 -11.88 -23.53
CA GLU A 180 -11.95 -13.00 -23.70
C GLU A 180 -10.51 -12.49 -23.72
N VAL A 181 -9.59 -13.20 -23.06
CA VAL A 181 -8.16 -12.97 -23.16
C VAL A 181 -7.65 -13.68 -24.43
N VAL A 182 -7.36 -12.92 -25.48
CA VAL A 182 -6.84 -13.45 -26.75
C VAL A 182 -5.32 -13.60 -26.74
N ALA A 183 -4.63 -12.85 -25.89
CA ALA A 183 -3.21 -13.03 -25.59
C ALA A 183 -2.94 -12.68 -24.13
N ALA A 184 -2.31 -13.59 -23.40
CA ALA A 184 -1.97 -13.42 -21.99
C ALA A 184 -0.50 -12.98 -21.83
N GLY A 185 -0.23 -12.20 -20.78
CA GLY A 185 1.13 -11.83 -20.40
C GLY A 185 1.86 -11.04 -21.49
N ILE A 186 1.22 -10.01 -22.06
CA ILE A 186 1.76 -9.26 -23.20
C ILE A 186 2.71 -8.12 -22.81
N HIS A 187 3.00 -7.98 -21.50
CA HIS A 187 3.91 -6.96 -20.98
C HIS A 187 5.38 -7.31 -21.26
N ASP A 188 6.17 -6.30 -21.56
CA ASP A 188 7.58 -6.42 -21.94
C ASP A 188 8.49 -6.72 -20.73
N HIS A 189 7.99 -6.46 -19.49
CA HIS A 189 8.72 -6.65 -18.22
C HIS A 189 8.01 -7.65 -17.31
N PRO A 190 8.41 -8.94 -17.28
CA PRO A 190 7.70 -10.00 -16.54
C PRO A 190 7.73 -9.85 -15.01
N ASP A 191 8.72 -9.13 -14.48
CA ASP A 191 8.90 -8.95 -13.02
C ASP A 191 8.19 -7.70 -12.48
N ASN A 192 7.31 -7.06 -13.28
CA ASN A 192 6.58 -5.90 -12.82
C ASN A 192 5.56 -6.26 -11.74
N SER A 193 5.58 -5.50 -10.65
CA SER A 193 4.64 -5.65 -9.56
C SER A 193 4.22 -4.30 -8.99
N THR A 194 3.05 -4.24 -8.40
CA THR A 194 2.57 -3.06 -7.68
C THR A 194 2.42 -3.41 -6.21
N ARG A 195 2.94 -2.53 -5.37
CA ARG A 195 2.84 -2.55 -3.92
C ARG A 195 1.68 -1.68 -3.49
N PHE A 196 0.83 -2.21 -2.63
CA PHE A 196 -0.35 -1.54 -2.06
C PHE A 196 -0.23 -1.50 -0.54
N TRP A 197 -0.82 -0.48 0.06
CA TRP A 197 -1.09 -0.46 1.49
C TRP A 197 -2.58 -0.64 1.76
N MET A 198 -2.87 -1.49 2.73
CA MET A 198 -4.15 -1.51 3.40
C MET A 198 -4.06 -0.57 4.61
N ILE A 199 -4.99 0.36 4.70
CA ILE A 199 -5.05 1.40 5.74
C ILE A 199 -6.29 1.23 6.59
N GLY A 200 -6.22 1.66 7.85
CA GLY A 200 -7.32 1.61 8.81
C GLY A 200 -6.97 2.37 10.09
N HIS A 201 -7.90 2.43 11.04
CA HIS A 201 -7.67 3.06 12.33
C HIS A 201 -6.92 2.14 13.30
N GLY A 202 -6.00 2.72 14.06
CA GLY A 202 -5.16 2.01 15.03
C GLY A 202 -4.03 1.21 14.40
N ILE A 203 -3.04 0.86 15.21
CA ILE A 203 -1.87 0.10 14.76
C ILE A 203 -2.16 -1.39 14.95
N PRO A 204 -2.02 -2.24 13.91
CA PRO A 204 -2.29 -3.66 14.02
C PRO A 204 -1.30 -4.35 14.97
N ALA A 205 -1.67 -5.54 15.45
CA ALA A 205 -0.79 -6.34 16.28
C ALA A 205 0.42 -6.86 15.48
N ARG A 206 1.55 -7.04 16.17
CA ARG A 206 2.77 -7.61 15.61
C ARG A 206 2.54 -9.01 15.04
N THR A 207 3.07 -9.27 13.84
CA THR A 207 3.01 -10.58 13.18
C THR A 207 4.33 -11.37 13.25
N GLY A 208 5.44 -10.67 13.48
CA GLY A 208 6.80 -11.24 13.44
C GLY A 208 7.52 -11.06 12.10
N HIS A 209 6.80 -10.67 11.06
CA HIS A 209 7.35 -10.22 9.78
C HIS A 209 6.74 -8.87 9.44
N ASP A 210 7.28 -7.83 10.07
CA ASP A 210 6.68 -6.51 10.07
C ASP A 210 7.63 -5.46 9.52
N LYS A 211 7.05 -4.40 8.96
CA LYS A 211 7.69 -3.14 8.59
C LYS A 211 7.04 -1.99 9.34
N SER A 212 7.76 -0.91 9.43
CA SER A 212 7.22 0.38 9.87
C SER A 212 7.55 1.47 8.86
N THR A 213 6.65 2.43 8.72
CA THR A 213 6.85 3.61 7.87
C THR A 213 6.73 4.86 8.71
N VAL A 214 7.75 5.72 8.64
CA VAL A 214 7.81 6.99 9.36
C VAL A 214 8.07 8.15 8.41
N VAL A 215 7.43 9.29 8.67
CA VAL A 215 7.77 10.59 8.08
C VAL A 215 8.61 11.37 9.08
N VAL A 216 9.79 11.79 8.67
CA VAL A 216 10.67 12.65 9.48
C VAL A 216 10.76 14.01 8.80
N PHE A 217 10.20 15.04 9.43
CA PHE A 217 10.24 16.40 8.94
C PHE A 217 11.56 17.06 9.32
N GLN A 218 12.20 17.69 8.37
CA GLN A 218 13.41 18.44 8.62
C GLN A 218 13.06 19.76 9.31
N THR A 219 13.28 19.84 10.62
CA THR A 219 12.78 20.92 11.47
C THR A 219 13.58 22.23 11.36
N HIS A 220 14.77 22.19 10.75
CA HIS A 220 15.65 23.33 10.57
C HIS A 220 16.10 23.42 9.11
N GLN A 221 16.44 24.66 8.68
CA GLN A 221 16.95 24.96 7.34
C GLN A 221 17.92 23.87 6.86
N ASP A 222 17.82 23.52 5.58
CA ASP A 222 18.65 22.52 4.93
C ASP A 222 20.14 22.75 5.31
N ARG A 223 20.72 21.79 6.03
CA ARG A 223 22.10 21.83 6.47
C ARG A 223 22.82 20.55 6.08
N PRO A 224 24.10 20.64 5.73
CA PRO A 224 24.91 19.46 5.44
C PRO A 224 24.81 18.41 6.56
N GLY A 225 24.53 17.14 6.17
CA GLY A 225 24.46 16.03 7.12
C GLY A 225 23.08 15.81 7.76
N GLY A 226 22.04 16.60 7.45
CA GLY A 226 20.70 16.43 8.01
C GLY A 226 20.15 15.01 7.81
N LEU A 227 20.14 14.52 6.57
CA LEU A 227 19.73 13.14 6.27
C LEU A 227 20.66 12.12 6.93
N LEU A 228 21.97 12.36 6.95
CA LEU A 228 22.94 11.42 7.55
C LEU A 228 22.65 11.19 9.03
N THR A 229 22.31 12.24 9.79
CA THR A 229 21.97 12.10 11.21
C THR A 229 20.72 11.26 11.44
N ILE A 230 19.73 11.33 10.56
CA ILE A 230 18.53 10.47 10.60
C ILE A 230 18.94 9.01 10.32
N LEU A 231 19.72 8.76 9.28
CA LEU A 231 20.18 7.41 8.91
C LEU A 231 21.05 6.76 10.00
N GLN A 232 21.85 7.55 10.69
CA GLN A 232 22.68 7.08 11.81
C GLN A 232 21.84 6.52 12.97
N GLU A 233 20.64 7.05 13.22
CA GLU A 233 19.75 6.52 14.26
C GLU A 233 19.32 5.08 13.98
N PHE A 234 19.02 4.75 12.72
CA PHE A 234 18.70 3.39 12.29
C PHE A 234 19.92 2.48 12.29
N ASN A 235 21.05 2.98 11.76
CA ASN A 235 22.30 2.22 11.69
C ASN A 235 22.81 1.83 13.08
N ALA A 236 22.79 2.74 14.05
CA ALA A 236 23.23 2.48 15.43
C ALA A 236 22.45 1.35 16.11
N ARG A 237 21.25 1.06 15.65
CA ARG A 237 20.37 0.00 16.16
C ARG A 237 20.31 -1.23 15.26
N GLY A 238 21.08 -1.25 14.15
CA GLY A 238 21.10 -2.35 13.19
C GLY A 238 19.74 -2.56 12.50
N ILE A 239 18.93 -1.52 12.37
CA ILE A 239 17.63 -1.55 11.68
C ILE A 239 17.85 -1.38 10.18
N ASN A 240 17.37 -2.35 9.39
CA ASN A 240 17.45 -2.29 7.94
C ASN A 240 16.37 -1.37 7.37
N LEU A 241 16.77 -0.45 6.50
CA LEU A 241 15.86 0.40 5.72
C LEU A 241 15.51 -0.30 4.41
N THR A 242 14.22 -0.30 4.05
CA THR A 242 13.73 -0.93 2.82
C THR A 242 13.31 0.08 1.77
N LYS A 243 13.05 1.33 2.16
CA LYS A 243 12.77 2.47 1.26
C LYS A 243 13.14 3.76 1.94
N ILE A 244 13.61 4.73 1.16
CA ILE A 244 13.72 6.12 1.56
C ILE A 244 13.30 7.01 0.41
N GLU A 245 12.49 8.01 0.71
CA GLU A 245 12.02 8.98 -0.27
C GLU A 245 12.04 10.38 0.34
N SER A 246 12.61 11.33 -0.37
CA SER A 246 12.61 12.75 -0.03
C SER A 246 11.39 13.43 -0.67
N ARG A 247 10.58 14.12 0.12
CA ARG A 247 9.38 14.81 -0.35
C ARG A 247 9.37 16.27 0.10
N PRO A 248 8.99 17.22 -0.78
CA PRO A 248 8.75 18.61 -0.35
C PRO A 248 7.57 18.64 0.63
N THR A 249 7.70 19.41 1.70
CA THR A 249 6.65 19.51 2.74
C THR A 249 5.43 20.31 2.27
N LYS A 250 5.49 20.97 1.12
CA LYS A 250 4.47 21.89 0.58
C LYS A 250 4.19 23.11 1.48
N ARG A 251 4.96 23.31 2.56
CA ARG A 251 4.85 24.47 3.46
C ARG A 251 5.63 25.67 2.89
N GLU A 252 6.87 25.43 2.45
CA GLU A 252 7.75 26.43 1.84
C GLU A 252 8.75 25.78 0.89
N LEU A 253 9.31 26.57 -0.04
CA LEU A 253 10.32 26.09 -0.97
C LEU A 253 11.61 25.76 -0.21
N GLY A 254 12.21 24.60 -0.48
CA GLY A 254 13.41 24.12 0.21
C GLY A 254 13.14 23.37 1.52
N SER A 255 11.88 23.22 1.94
CA SER A 255 11.50 22.40 3.10
C SER A 255 11.15 20.99 2.67
N TYR A 256 11.85 20.00 3.24
CA TYR A 256 11.71 18.57 2.89
C TYR A 256 11.38 17.74 4.12
N CYS A 257 10.72 16.61 3.88
CA CYS A 257 10.63 15.49 4.81
C CYS A 257 11.16 14.22 4.15
N PHE A 258 11.49 13.23 4.98
CA PHE A 258 11.91 11.91 4.54
C PHE A 258 10.87 10.89 4.95
N ILE A 259 10.36 10.14 3.98
CA ILE A 259 9.48 8.99 4.21
C ILE A 259 10.38 7.76 4.18
N ILE A 260 10.41 7.02 5.28
CA ILE A 260 11.34 5.92 5.50
C ILE A 260 10.57 4.67 5.87
N ASP A 261 10.71 3.61 5.04
CA ASP A 261 10.25 2.27 5.37
C ASP A 261 11.42 1.48 5.96
N PHE A 262 11.17 0.80 7.05
CA PHE A 262 12.19 0.00 7.72
C PHE A 262 11.59 -1.27 8.33
N GLU A 263 12.43 -2.23 8.58
CA GLU A 263 12.04 -3.50 9.15
C GLU A 263 11.79 -3.39 10.66
N GLY A 264 10.73 -4.04 11.13
CA GLY A 264 10.36 -4.17 12.55
C GLY A 264 9.03 -3.52 12.87
N HIS A 265 8.53 -3.81 14.06
CA HIS A 265 7.24 -3.34 14.58
C HIS A 265 7.45 -2.38 15.76
N LEU A 266 6.54 -1.43 15.95
CA LEU A 266 6.57 -0.49 17.10
C LEU A 266 6.68 -1.19 18.46
N SER A 267 6.15 -2.41 18.59
CA SER A 267 6.31 -3.22 19.80
C SER A 267 7.72 -3.81 19.99
N ASP A 268 8.63 -3.64 19.05
CA ASP A 268 10.03 -4.01 19.20
C ASP A 268 10.77 -2.88 19.91
N GLU A 269 11.54 -3.21 20.95
CA GLU A 269 12.27 -2.21 21.74
C GLU A 269 13.20 -1.32 20.89
N LEU A 270 13.87 -1.90 19.89
CA LEU A 270 14.75 -1.15 19.00
C LEU A 270 13.98 -0.17 18.11
N VAL A 271 12.80 -0.57 17.63
CA VAL A 271 11.92 0.30 16.84
C VAL A 271 11.35 1.42 17.70
N ALA A 272 10.90 1.12 18.91
CA ALA A 272 10.43 2.13 19.84
C ALA A 272 11.55 3.12 20.21
N ASP A 273 12.80 2.63 20.36
CA ASP A 273 13.94 3.47 20.71
C ASP A 273 14.39 4.38 19.56
N VAL A 274 14.44 3.89 18.31
CA VAL A 274 14.73 4.75 17.14
C VAL A 274 13.66 5.83 16.97
N LEU A 275 12.38 5.49 17.11
CA LEU A 275 11.31 6.47 17.02
C LEU A 275 11.39 7.53 18.11
N ARG A 276 11.74 7.14 19.35
CA ARG A 276 11.99 8.07 20.46
C ARG A 276 13.15 9.01 20.19
N SER A 277 14.27 8.49 19.67
CA SER A 277 15.43 9.30 19.27
C SER A 277 15.12 10.29 18.17
N LEU A 278 14.35 9.87 17.16
CA LEU A 278 13.93 10.74 16.05
C LEU A 278 12.98 11.82 16.56
N ALA A 279 11.97 11.46 17.35
CA ALA A 279 10.98 12.41 17.89
C ALA A 279 11.59 13.43 18.86
N ALA A 280 12.69 13.09 19.55
CA ALA A 280 13.43 14.04 20.39
C ALA A 280 14.16 15.14 19.59
N LYS A 281 14.40 14.94 18.28
CA LYS A 281 15.21 15.83 17.44
C LYS A 281 14.45 16.44 16.27
N HIS A 282 13.35 15.81 15.85
CA HIS A 282 12.60 16.13 14.64
C HIS A 282 11.09 16.07 14.92
N GLU A 283 10.29 16.76 14.11
CA GLU A 283 8.88 16.46 13.96
C GLU A 283 8.75 15.11 13.24
N VAL A 284 8.02 14.15 13.83
CA VAL A 284 7.92 12.78 13.31
C VAL A 284 6.47 12.35 13.25
N ARG A 285 6.08 11.70 12.16
CA ARG A 285 4.78 11.07 12.00
C ARG A 285 4.96 9.58 11.67
N LEU A 286 4.45 8.69 12.51
CA LEU A 286 4.37 7.27 12.21
C LEU A 286 3.16 7.02 11.30
N LEU A 287 3.39 6.50 10.08
CA LEU A 287 2.30 6.10 9.18
C LEU A 287 1.79 4.69 9.44
N GLY A 288 2.59 3.84 10.11
CA GLY A 288 2.16 2.51 10.53
C GLY A 288 3.30 1.61 10.95
N SER A 289 2.93 0.55 11.68
CA SER A 289 3.73 -0.65 11.91
C SER A 289 2.85 -1.83 11.53
N TYR A 290 3.22 -2.61 10.53
CA TYR A 290 2.30 -3.47 9.80
C TYR A 290 2.96 -4.73 9.25
N ALA A 291 2.14 -5.75 8.95
CA ALA A 291 2.60 -6.97 8.29
C ALA A 291 3.20 -6.67 6.91
N ALA A 292 4.44 -7.08 6.70
CA ALA A 292 5.12 -6.99 5.41
C ALA A 292 4.61 -8.08 4.45
N ALA A 293 4.64 -7.80 3.15
CA ALA A 293 4.42 -8.82 2.14
C ALA A 293 5.60 -9.79 2.07
N GLY A 294 5.33 -11.07 1.75
CA GLY A 294 6.38 -12.10 1.61
C GLY A 294 6.65 -12.89 2.90
N ARG A 295 7.64 -13.76 2.85
CA ARG A 295 7.96 -14.73 3.91
C ARG A 295 9.39 -14.64 4.44
N GLU A 296 10.03 -13.49 4.60
CA GLU A 296 11.44 -13.46 4.98
C GLU A 296 11.79 -12.86 6.35
N ALA A 297 12.81 -13.51 6.96
CA ALA A 297 13.81 -13.05 7.93
C ALA A 297 13.42 -12.78 9.39
N GLY A 298 12.79 -13.77 10.10
CA GLY A 298 12.59 -13.66 11.55
C GLY A 298 13.80 -13.93 12.46
N ALA A 299 14.75 -14.80 12.08
CA ALA A 299 15.75 -15.36 13.00
C ALA A 299 16.81 -14.35 13.50
N ARG A 300 17.36 -13.50 12.64
CA ARG A 300 18.41 -12.53 13.02
C ARG A 300 17.86 -11.43 13.94
N ARG A 301 16.62 -10.98 13.71
CA ARG A 301 15.93 -10.00 14.54
C ARG A 301 15.61 -10.51 15.94
N GLN A 302 15.22 -11.79 16.08
CA GLN A 302 14.92 -12.37 17.38
C GLN A 302 16.12 -12.36 18.32
N ALA A 303 17.33 -12.65 17.81
CA ALA A 303 18.56 -12.62 18.61
C ALA A 303 18.90 -11.20 19.09
N VAL A 304 18.85 -10.20 18.22
CA VAL A 304 19.13 -8.80 18.55
C VAL A 304 18.09 -8.25 19.54
N GLY A 305 16.81 -8.54 19.31
CA GLY A 305 15.74 -8.14 20.23
C GLY A 305 15.84 -8.78 21.63
N LYS A 306 16.42 -9.98 21.75
CA LYS A 306 16.66 -10.62 23.04
C LYS A 306 17.75 -9.87 23.83
N ALA A 307 18.87 -9.56 23.20
CA ALA A 307 19.97 -8.83 23.83
C ALA A 307 19.53 -7.44 24.34
N TRP A 308 18.70 -6.73 23.56
CA TRP A 308 18.15 -5.44 23.98
C TRP A 308 17.19 -5.54 25.18
N ARG A 309 16.29 -6.52 25.19
CA ARG A 309 15.43 -6.74 26.35
C ARG A 309 16.22 -7.05 27.63
N GLU A 310 17.33 -7.77 27.52
CA GLU A 310 18.22 -8.04 28.65
C GLU A 310 18.92 -6.75 29.12
N ALA A 311 19.39 -5.92 28.18
CA ALA A 311 19.98 -4.62 28.50
C ALA A 311 18.96 -3.65 29.14
N SER A 312 17.73 -3.57 28.61
CA SER A 312 16.66 -2.74 29.19
C SER A 312 16.34 -3.16 30.61
N ARG A 313 16.18 -4.45 30.88
CA ARG A 313 15.95 -4.97 32.24
C ARG A 313 17.08 -4.62 33.19
N TRP A 314 18.33 -4.65 32.72
CA TRP A 314 19.47 -4.25 33.51
C TRP A 314 19.43 -2.77 33.88
N VAL A 315 19.13 -1.88 32.91
CA VAL A 315 18.97 -0.42 33.17
C VAL A 315 17.83 -0.16 34.14
N ASP A 316 16.67 -0.82 33.96
CA ASP A 316 15.51 -0.64 34.85
C ASP A 316 15.82 -1.13 36.27
N GLY A 317 16.61 -2.20 36.40
CA GLY A 317 17.13 -2.66 37.68
C GLY A 317 18.05 -1.64 38.36
N LEU A 318 18.82 -0.87 37.61
CA LEU A 318 19.63 0.25 38.13
C LEU A 318 18.76 1.44 38.56
N ARG A 319 17.77 1.80 37.70
CA ARG A 319 16.82 2.90 37.99
C ARG A 319 16.05 2.66 39.31
N ALA A 320 15.64 1.41 39.55
CA ALA A 320 14.94 1.02 40.79
C ALA A 320 15.79 1.16 42.05
N ARG A 321 17.12 1.34 41.93
CA ARG A 321 18.06 1.54 43.04
C ARG A 321 18.38 3.03 43.30
N VAL A 322 17.87 3.92 42.45
CA VAL A 322 18.05 5.37 42.65
C VAL A 322 17.25 5.77 43.87
N GLN A 323 17.93 6.27 44.88
CA GLN A 323 17.29 6.84 46.07
C GLN A 323 16.64 8.18 45.68
N LEU A 324 15.35 8.31 45.97
CA LEU A 324 14.68 9.61 45.89
C LEU A 324 15.24 10.55 46.95
N PRO A 325 15.44 11.84 46.65
CA PRO A 325 15.94 12.81 47.60
C PRO A 325 14.99 13.03 48.78
#